data_3751ec92550e19f5198ebbf98917d3ed
#
_entry.id   3751ec92550e19f5198ebbf98917d3ed
#
_cell.length_a   1.000
_cell.length_b   1.000
_cell.length_c   1.000
_cell.angle_alpha   90.00
_cell.angle_beta   90.00
_cell.angle_gamma   90.00
#
_symmetry.space_group_name_H-M   'P 1'
#
loop_
_entity.id
_entity.type
_entity.pdbx_description
1 polymer ?
#
loop_
_entity_poly.entity_id
_entity_poly.type
_entity_poly.pdbx_seq_one_letter_code
_entity_poly.pdbx_strand_id
1 'polypeptide(L)'
;MYHDEIWQAVPEGLEPSRFAVRRRFLLEHVNAGERVLDLGCGEGRFAAELSTAGARVVAADVAQEPLRRARARYPELDLRPIPTEGSWELEDSSFDVVWAGEVIEHVLDTAAWLSEVRRVLRSGGSLLLSTPAHSPLTLTRLAFSRRAFARHFDPLADHLRFYSRHTLARLLSEFGFERVDVRSAGGLPGARPLLLARAIRSRF
;
A
#
# COMPACT_ATOMS: atom_id res chain seq x y z
N MET A 1 -6.57 4.78 17.40
CA MET A 1 -7.96 5.18 17.67
C MET A 1 -8.81 5.08 16.40
N TYR A 2 -8.85 6.04 15.47
CA TYR A 2 -9.70 5.96 14.27
C TYR A 2 -9.47 4.70 13.41
N HIS A 3 -8.24 4.35 13.12
CA HIS A 3 -7.91 3.14 12.35
C HIS A 3 -8.29 1.84 13.07
N ASP A 4 -8.19 1.78 14.40
CA ASP A 4 -8.61 0.61 15.18
C ASP A 4 -10.13 0.43 15.14
N GLU A 5 -10.92 1.51 15.16
CA GLU A 5 -12.38 1.46 15.03
C GLU A 5 -12.81 0.88 13.68
N ILE A 6 -12.14 1.27 12.59
CA ILE A 6 -12.37 0.68 11.27
C ILE A 6 -12.09 -0.83 11.32
N TRP A 7 -10.95 -1.25 11.87
CA TRP A 7 -10.58 -2.66 11.94
C TRP A 7 -11.50 -3.50 12.83
N GLN A 8 -12.11 -2.91 13.87
CA GLN A 8 -13.14 -3.62 14.67
C GLN A 8 -14.38 -4.00 13.85
N ALA A 9 -14.72 -3.20 12.83
CA ALA A 9 -15.83 -3.48 11.93
C ALA A 9 -15.47 -4.46 10.79
N VAL A 10 -14.18 -4.69 10.52
CA VAL A 10 -13.71 -5.64 9.50
C VAL A 10 -13.72 -7.06 10.08
N PRO A 11 -14.38 -8.04 9.41
CA PRO A 11 -14.33 -9.43 9.82
C PRO A 11 -12.89 -9.96 9.88
N GLU A 12 -12.54 -10.69 10.93
CA GLU A 12 -11.23 -11.31 11.08
C GLU A 12 -10.97 -12.33 9.96
N GLY A 13 -9.76 -12.30 9.41
CA GLY A 13 -9.34 -13.19 8.32
C GLY A 13 -9.94 -12.86 6.96
N LEU A 14 -10.58 -11.71 6.79
CA LEU A 14 -11.08 -11.27 5.50
C LEU A 14 -9.92 -11.17 4.50
N GLU A 15 -10.08 -11.83 3.34
CA GLU A 15 -9.07 -11.74 2.29
C GLU A 15 -8.97 -10.31 1.74
N PRO A 16 -7.75 -9.75 1.64
CA PRO A 16 -7.54 -8.42 1.10
C PRO A 16 -8.13 -8.29 -0.32
N SER A 17 -8.71 -7.15 -0.62
CA SER A 17 -9.28 -6.87 -1.95
C SER A 17 -8.27 -7.21 -3.06
N ARG A 18 -8.71 -7.96 -4.06
CA ARG A 18 -7.90 -8.37 -5.23
C ARG A 18 -6.57 -9.03 -4.86
N PHE A 19 -6.57 -9.80 -3.81
CA PHE A 19 -5.38 -10.44 -3.24
C PHE A 19 -4.52 -11.14 -4.30
N ALA A 20 -5.09 -12.00 -5.12
CA ALA A 20 -4.34 -12.76 -6.13
C ALA A 20 -3.57 -11.86 -7.13
N VAL A 21 -4.17 -10.75 -7.57
CA VAL A 21 -3.53 -9.81 -8.51
C VAL A 21 -2.38 -9.07 -7.83
N ARG A 22 -2.59 -8.61 -6.60
CA ARG A 22 -1.59 -7.88 -5.80
C ARG A 22 -0.45 -8.80 -5.39
N ARG A 23 -0.78 -10.01 -4.92
CA ARG A 23 0.19 -11.07 -4.60
C ARG A 23 1.11 -11.38 -5.78
N ARG A 24 0.52 -11.60 -6.96
CA ARG A 24 1.30 -11.88 -8.18
C ARG A 24 2.26 -10.73 -8.47
N PHE A 25 1.77 -9.50 -8.47
CA PHE A 25 2.61 -8.32 -8.69
C PHE A 25 3.75 -8.23 -7.68
N LEU A 26 3.47 -8.47 -6.41
CA LEU A 26 4.46 -8.43 -5.33
C LEU A 26 5.55 -9.48 -5.53
N LEU A 27 5.16 -10.73 -5.77
CA LEU A 27 6.10 -11.84 -5.96
C LEU A 27 6.89 -11.78 -7.30
N GLU A 28 6.40 -11.03 -8.29
CA GLU A 28 7.16 -10.74 -9.52
C GLU A 28 8.34 -9.76 -9.28
N HIS A 29 8.34 -9.02 -8.16
CA HIS A 29 9.29 -7.93 -7.91
C HIS A 29 10.09 -8.08 -6.61
N VAL A 30 9.88 -9.14 -5.85
CA VAL A 30 10.60 -9.43 -4.61
C VAL A 30 11.35 -10.74 -4.76
N ASN A 31 12.63 -10.76 -4.37
CA ASN A 31 13.49 -11.93 -4.43
C ASN A 31 13.72 -12.51 -3.04
N ALA A 32 14.02 -13.80 -2.97
CA ALA A 32 14.44 -14.44 -1.73
C ALA A 32 15.70 -13.76 -1.15
N GLY A 33 15.71 -13.58 0.16
CA GLY A 33 16.80 -12.93 0.90
C GLY A 33 16.69 -11.39 0.96
N GLU A 34 15.85 -10.74 0.15
CA GLU A 34 15.63 -9.28 0.27
C GLU A 34 14.97 -8.93 1.59
N ARG A 35 15.33 -7.76 2.15
CA ARG A 35 14.68 -7.18 3.33
C ARG A 35 13.51 -6.33 2.88
N VAL A 36 12.31 -6.74 3.24
CA VAL A 36 11.06 -6.12 2.80
C VAL A 36 10.32 -5.51 3.97
N LEU A 37 9.85 -4.27 3.80
CA LEU A 37 8.87 -3.66 4.68
C LEU A 37 7.48 -3.82 4.05
N ASP A 38 6.58 -4.55 4.72
CA ASP A 38 5.14 -4.54 4.43
C ASP A 38 4.49 -3.41 5.24
N LEU A 39 4.28 -2.27 4.61
CA LEU A 39 3.81 -1.02 5.22
C LEU A 39 2.28 -0.92 5.10
N GLY A 40 1.58 -0.84 6.22
CA GLY A 40 0.13 -1.00 6.29
C GLY A 40 -0.25 -2.48 6.12
N CYS A 41 0.42 -3.35 6.89
CA CYS A 41 0.35 -4.80 6.71
C CYS A 41 -1.01 -5.42 7.08
N GLY A 42 -1.86 -4.67 7.81
CA GLY A 42 -3.13 -5.19 8.30
C GLY A 42 -2.93 -6.46 9.12
N GLU A 43 -3.67 -7.51 8.81
CA GLU A 43 -3.56 -8.84 9.45
C GLU A 43 -2.35 -9.67 8.97
N GLY A 44 -1.37 -9.08 8.27
CA GLY A 44 -0.10 -9.72 7.90
C GLY A 44 -0.16 -10.68 6.71
N ARG A 45 -1.24 -10.67 5.93
CA ARG A 45 -1.43 -11.64 4.83
C ARG A 45 -0.35 -11.56 3.75
N PHE A 46 0.05 -10.35 3.33
CA PHE A 46 1.13 -10.17 2.35
C PHE A 46 2.50 -10.45 2.96
N ALA A 47 2.71 -10.04 4.21
CA ALA A 47 3.94 -10.35 4.94
C ALA A 47 4.20 -11.87 5.02
N ALA A 48 3.16 -12.67 5.31
CA ALA A 48 3.27 -14.13 5.34
C ALA A 48 3.61 -14.73 3.96
N GLU A 49 3.01 -14.22 2.88
CA GLU A 49 3.33 -14.65 1.51
C GLU A 49 4.79 -14.33 1.13
N LEU A 50 5.25 -13.12 1.49
CA LEU A 50 6.64 -12.69 1.27
C LEU A 50 7.64 -13.53 2.07
N SER A 51 7.33 -13.80 3.34
CA SER A 51 8.15 -14.67 4.19
C SER A 51 8.24 -16.08 3.63
N THR A 52 7.11 -16.64 3.17
CA THR A 52 7.05 -17.96 2.51
C THR A 52 7.87 -17.98 1.21
N ALA A 53 7.95 -16.85 0.49
CA ALA A 53 8.79 -16.70 -0.69
C ALA A 53 10.29 -16.49 -0.37
N GLY A 54 10.68 -16.50 0.90
CA GLY A 54 12.07 -16.41 1.36
C GLY A 54 12.57 -14.99 1.60
N ALA A 55 11.71 -13.97 1.61
CA ALA A 55 12.08 -12.61 1.99
C ALA A 55 12.21 -12.48 3.52
N ARG A 56 13.04 -11.52 3.96
CA ARG A 56 13.14 -11.10 5.37
C ARG A 56 12.19 -9.94 5.61
N VAL A 57 11.04 -10.22 6.20
CA VAL A 57 9.92 -9.28 6.27
C VAL A 57 9.84 -8.60 7.64
N VAL A 58 9.71 -7.29 7.62
CA VAL A 58 9.18 -6.48 8.72
C VAL A 58 7.79 -6.01 8.29
N ALA A 59 6.78 -6.27 9.10
CA ALA A 59 5.41 -5.89 8.81
C ALA A 59 4.95 -4.81 9.78
N ALA A 60 4.56 -3.64 9.26
CA ALA A 60 4.25 -2.48 10.07
C ALA A 60 2.83 -1.95 9.78
N ASP A 61 2.13 -1.54 10.84
CA ASP A 61 0.82 -0.90 10.74
C ASP A 61 0.63 0.17 11.82
N VAL A 62 -0.21 1.16 11.54
CA VAL A 62 -0.59 2.21 12.49
C VAL A 62 -1.65 1.73 13.48
N ALA A 63 -2.45 0.74 13.10
CA ALA A 63 -3.53 0.18 13.90
C ALA A 63 -3.04 -1.01 14.76
N GLN A 64 -3.43 -1.02 16.01
CA GLN A 64 -3.06 -2.09 16.94
C GLN A 64 -3.90 -3.35 16.75
N GLU A 65 -5.17 -3.20 16.42
CA GLU A 65 -6.09 -4.34 16.27
C GLU A 65 -5.67 -5.32 15.17
N PRO A 66 -5.35 -4.90 13.93
CA PRO A 66 -4.89 -5.85 12.93
C PRO A 66 -3.53 -6.48 13.29
N LEU A 67 -2.62 -5.73 13.95
CA LEU A 67 -1.36 -6.30 14.44
C LEU A 67 -1.60 -7.38 15.53
N ARG A 68 -2.59 -7.20 16.39
CA ARG A 68 -2.99 -8.22 17.37
C ARG A 68 -3.47 -9.50 16.68
N ARG A 69 -4.33 -9.35 15.66
CA ARG A 69 -4.82 -10.48 14.84
C ARG A 69 -3.69 -11.16 14.07
N ALA A 70 -2.79 -10.35 13.48
CA ALA A 70 -1.61 -10.86 12.78
C ALA A 70 -0.70 -11.68 13.69
N ARG A 71 -0.42 -11.22 14.93
CA ARG A 71 0.36 -11.98 15.93
C ARG A 71 -0.26 -13.32 16.28
N ALA A 72 -1.58 -13.37 16.39
CA ALA A 72 -2.29 -14.62 16.67
C ALA A 72 -2.21 -15.61 15.51
N ARG A 73 -2.22 -15.11 14.28
CA ARG A 73 -2.25 -15.94 13.07
C ARG A 73 -0.87 -16.31 12.53
N TYR A 74 0.11 -15.41 12.66
CA TYR A 74 1.48 -15.53 12.15
C TYR A 74 2.48 -15.10 13.21
N PRO A 75 2.67 -15.92 14.26
CA PRO A 75 3.52 -15.56 15.41
C PRO A 75 5.00 -15.38 15.06
N GLU A 76 5.43 -15.86 13.89
CA GLU A 76 6.81 -15.77 13.40
C GLU A 76 7.13 -14.44 12.71
N LEU A 77 6.12 -13.62 12.39
CA LEU A 77 6.34 -12.34 11.71
C LEU A 77 6.90 -11.27 12.66
N ASP A 78 7.87 -10.49 12.18
CA ASP A 78 8.33 -9.25 12.84
C ASP A 78 7.28 -8.15 12.65
N LEU A 79 6.39 -8.01 13.61
CA LEU A 79 5.25 -7.10 13.59
C LEU A 79 5.54 -5.85 14.42
N ARG A 80 5.51 -4.68 13.80
CA ARG A 80 5.85 -3.40 14.43
C ARG A 80 4.72 -2.38 14.32
N PRO A 81 4.28 -1.78 15.44
CA PRO A 81 3.45 -0.60 15.41
C PRO A 81 4.28 0.59 14.92
N ILE A 82 3.70 1.43 14.08
CA ILE A 82 4.29 2.70 13.66
C ILE A 82 3.33 3.85 13.91
N PRO A 83 3.82 5.08 14.15
CA PRO A 83 2.94 6.23 14.30
C PRO A 83 2.32 6.65 12.96
N THR A 84 1.14 7.26 13.02
CA THR A 84 0.48 7.88 11.84
C THR A 84 1.21 9.14 11.38
N GLU A 85 1.88 9.81 12.28
CA GLU A 85 2.63 11.04 12.05
C GLU A 85 4.02 10.94 12.68
N GLY A 86 4.99 11.66 12.10
CA GLY A 86 6.36 11.65 12.58
C GLY A 86 7.20 10.52 12.00
N SER A 87 8.40 10.37 12.55
CA SER A 87 9.37 9.38 12.07
C SER A 87 9.04 7.98 12.61
N TRP A 88 9.17 6.99 11.73
CA TRP A 88 9.03 5.58 12.12
C TRP A 88 10.31 5.11 12.83
N GLU A 89 10.17 4.28 13.85
CA GLU A 89 11.30 3.64 14.54
C GLU A 89 11.91 2.51 13.69
N LEU A 90 12.28 2.86 12.47
CA LEU A 90 12.90 1.97 11.48
C LEU A 90 14.22 2.61 11.00
N GLU A 91 15.24 1.77 10.81
CA GLU A 91 16.57 2.21 10.40
C GLU A 91 16.57 2.79 8.97
N ASP A 92 17.41 3.83 8.76
CA ASP A 92 17.63 4.44 7.46
C ASP A 92 18.24 3.45 6.48
N SER A 93 17.83 3.54 5.23
CA SER A 93 18.41 2.79 4.10
C SER A 93 18.55 1.29 4.36
N SER A 94 17.61 0.70 5.10
CA SER A 94 17.67 -0.67 5.58
C SER A 94 16.84 -1.66 4.79
N PHE A 95 15.91 -1.21 3.94
CA PHE A 95 15.04 -2.08 3.16
C PHE A 95 15.40 -2.08 1.68
N ASP A 96 15.39 -3.27 1.07
CA ASP A 96 15.51 -3.47 -0.38
C ASP A 96 14.21 -3.08 -1.08
N VAL A 97 13.08 -3.44 -0.46
CA VAL A 97 11.73 -3.19 -0.98
C VAL A 97 10.82 -2.67 0.13
N VAL A 98 10.00 -1.69 -0.19
CA VAL A 98 8.80 -1.32 0.58
C VAL A 98 7.58 -1.70 -0.24
N TRP A 99 6.68 -2.50 0.35
CA TRP A 99 5.35 -2.77 -0.17
C TRP A 99 4.32 -1.96 0.60
N ALA A 100 3.47 -1.21 -0.10
CA ALA A 100 2.35 -0.47 0.50
C ALA A 100 1.07 -0.75 -0.31
N GLY A 101 0.27 -1.66 0.19
CA GLY A 101 -0.90 -2.15 -0.52
C GLY A 101 -2.20 -1.57 -0.02
N GLU A 102 -2.83 -0.66 -0.77
CA GLU A 102 -4.04 0.09 -0.37
C GLU A 102 -3.78 0.91 0.91
N VAL A 103 -2.75 1.74 0.87
CA VAL A 103 -2.32 2.60 1.99
C VAL A 103 -2.32 4.07 1.60
N ILE A 104 -1.71 4.42 0.46
CA ILE A 104 -1.45 5.82 0.08
C ILE A 104 -2.71 6.68 -0.04
N GLU A 105 -3.85 6.08 -0.35
CA GLU A 105 -5.16 6.74 -0.41
C GLU A 105 -5.68 7.19 0.96
N HIS A 106 -5.21 6.57 2.04
CA HIS A 106 -5.59 6.88 3.42
C HIS A 106 -4.64 7.86 4.11
N VAL A 107 -3.49 8.14 3.49
CA VAL A 107 -2.43 8.96 4.10
C VAL A 107 -2.81 10.44 4.10
N LEU A 108 -2.80 11.06 5.29
CA LEU A 108 -3.15 12.47 5.47
C LEU A 108 -2.03 13.39 4.93
N ASP A 109 -0.79 13.18 5.36
CA ASP A 109 0.40 13.87 4.85
C ASP A 109 1.21 12.96 3.95
N THR A 110 0.88 12.98 2.65
CA THR A 110 1.57 12.14 1.65
C THR A 110 3.04 12.55 1.47
N ALA A 111 3.39 13.82 1.72
CA ALA A 111 4.77 14.29 1.60
C ALA A 111 5.65 13.73 2.71
N ALA A 112 5.21 13.84 3.96
CA ALA A 112 5.91 13.23 5.10
C ALA A 112 6.01 11.70 4.95
N TRP A 113 4.93 11.04 4.54
CA TRP A 113 4.89 9.60 4.32
C TRP A 113 5.89 9.14 3.24
N LEU A 114 5.92 9.78 2.08
CA LEU A 114 6.89 9.46 1.01
C LEU A 114 8.33 9.76 1.42
N SER A 115 8.56 10.77 2.25
CA SER A 115 9.88 11.07 2.81
C SER A 115 10.36 9.95 3.73
N GLU A 116 9.48 9.41 4.58
CA GLU A 116 9.79 8.26 5.44
C GLU A 116 10.01 6.98 4.62
N VAL A 117 9.17 6.71 3.61
CA VAL A 117 9.39 5.60 2.68
C VAL A 117 10.76 5.70 2.01
N ARG A 118 11.15 6.90 1.54
CA ARG A 118 12.48 7.12 0.99
C ARG A 118 13.58 6.92 2.03
N ARG A 119 13.41 7.41 3.24
CA ARG A 119 14.41 7.30 4.31
C ARG A 119 14.74 5.82 4.59
N VAL A 120 13.72 4.97 4.74
CA VAL A 120 13.91 3.56 5.10
C VAL A 120 14.37 2.67 3.92
N LEU A 121 14.01 3.01 2.67
CA LEU A 121 14.52 2.33 1.49
C LEU A 121 16.02 2.59 1.31
N ARG A 122 16.81 1.59 0.95
CA ARG A 122 18.18 1.81 0.49
C ARG A 122 18.21 2.55 -0.86
N SER A 123 19.32 3.20 -1.18
CA SER A 123 19.54 3.77 -2.52
C SER A 123 19.42 2.69 -3.59
N GLY A 124 18.60 2.92 -4.60
CA GLY A 124 18.24 1.94 -5.62
C GLY A 124 17.23 0.88 -5.17
N GLY A 125 16.70 0.96 -3.94
CA GLY A 125 15.61 0.12 -3.46
C GLY A 125 14.27 0.43 -4.13
N SER A 126 13.34 -0.49 -4.09
CA SER A 126 12.06 -0.42 -4.79
C SER A 126 10.91 -0.09 -3.86
N LEU A 127 10.10 0.91 -4.22
CA LEU A 127 8.75 1.07 -3.70
C LEU A 127 7.77 0.34 -4.63
N LEU A 128 7.01 -0.59 -4.06
CA LEU A 128 5.88 -1.25 -4.70
C LEU A 128 4.61 -0.78 -3.99
N LEU A 129 3.60 -0.39 -4.74
CA LEU A 129 2.32 -0.02 -4.12
C LEU A 129 1.11 -0.39 -4.98
N SER A 130 -0.02 -0.54 -4.31
CA SER A 130 -1.33 -0.60 -4.94
C SER A 130 -2.26 0.44 -4.36
N THR A 131 -3.19 0.93 -5.19
CA THR A 131 -4.25 1.86 -4.76
C THR A 131 -5.44 1.75 -5.73
N PRO A 132 -6.66 2.11 -5.32
CA PRO A 132 -7.82 2.09 -6.21
C PRO A 132 -7.62 2.93 -7.46
N ALA A 133 -8.06 2.40 -8.60
CA ALA A 133 -8.03 3.07 -9.90
C ALA A 133 -9.42 3.62 -10.27
N HIS A 134 -9.45 4.82 -10.81
CA HIS A 134 -10.64 5.42 -11.38
C HIS A 134 -10.67 5.15 -12.89
N SER A 135 -11.26 4.01 -13.27
CA SER A 135 -11.39 3.61 -14.67
C SER A 135 -12.33 4.56 -15.43
N PRO A 136 -12.22 4.67 -16.77
CA PRO A 136 -13.16 5.45 -17.58
C PRO A 136 -14.63 5.08 -17.28
N LEU A 137 -14.94 3.81 -17.12
CA LEU A 137 -16.29 3.34 -16.75
C LEU A 137 -16.72 3.87 -15.38
N THR A 138 -15.82 3.86 -14.40
CA THR A 138 -16.10 4.45 -13.08
C THR A 138 -16.40 5.94 -13.21
N LEU A 139 -15.54 6.69 -13.91
CA LEU A 139 -15.72 8.13 -14.11
C LEU A 139 -17.03 8.47 -14.84
N THR A 140 -17.37 7.72 -15.89
CA THR A 140 -18.65 7.86 -16.59
C THR A 140 -19.84 7.65 -15.65
N ARG A 141 -19.81 6.58 -14.85
CA ARG A 141 -20.84 6.32 -13.86
C ARG A 141 -20.98 7.45 -12.83
N LEU A 142 -19.87 7.99 -12.35
CA LEU A 142 -19.87 9.10 -11.39
C LEU A 142 -20.42 10.38 -12.02
N ALA A 143 -20.09 10.67 -13.29
CA ALA A 143 -20.58 11.85 -14.01
C ALA A 143 -22.11 11.83 -14.24
N PHE A 144 -22.69 10.66 -14.46
CA PHE A 144 -24.12 10.52 -14.79
C PHE A 144 -25.01 10.05 -13.62
N SER A 145 -24.45 9.78 -12.44
CA SER A 145 -25.21 9.31 -11.29
C SER A 145 -24.83 10.07 -10.00
N ARG A 146 -25.71 11.01 -9.59
CA ARG A 146 -25.56 11.73 -8.31
C ARG A 146 -25.42 10.78 -7.12
N ARG A 147 -26.14 9.65 -7.12
CA ARG A 147 -26.08 8.67 -6.05
C ARG A 147 -24.73 7.93 -6.04
N ALA A 148 -24.20 7.60 -7.23
CA ALA A 148 -22.88 7.00 -7.34
C ALA A 148 -21.79 7.98 -6.90
N PHE A 149 -21.89 9.24 -7.31
CA PHE A 149 -20.99 10.33 -6.91
C PHE A 149 -20.98 10.51 -5.38
N ALA A 150 -22.14 10.70 -4.75
CA ALA A 150 -22.26 10.90 -3.32
C ALA A 150 -21.69 9.72 -2.51
N ARG A 151 -21.90 8.48 -2.97
CA ARG A 151 -21.34 7.30 -2.31
C ARG A 151 -19.82 7.20 -2.50
N HIS A 152 -19.30 7.63 -3.64
CA HIS A 152 -17.88 7.53 -3.96
C HIS A 152 -17.03 8.60 -3.25
N PHE A 153 -17.59 9.80 -3.09
CA PHE A 153 -16.98 10.93 -2.40
C PHE A 153 -17.70 11.22 -1.07
N ASP A 154 -17.99 10.16 -0.34
CA ASP A 154 -18.56 10.28 0.99
C ASP A 154 -17.51 10.93 1.93
N PRO A 155 -17.79 12.07 2.57
CA PRO A 155 -16.84 12.72 3.46
C PRO A 155 -16.52 11.92 4.73
N LEU A 156 -17.29 10.87 5.02
CA LEU A 156 -17.03 9.94 6.13
C LEU A 156 -16.24 8.71 5.68
N ALA A 157 -15.95 8.57 4.36
CA ALA A 157 -15.11 7.49 3.87
C ALA A 157 -13.64 7.72 4.25
N ASP A 158 -12.92 6.63 4.37
CA ASP A 158 -11.51 6.60 4.75
C ASP A 158 -10.54 6.90 3.59
N HIS A 159 -11.03 6.93 2.35
CA HIS A 159 -10.24 7.33 1.19
C HIS A 159 -10.16 8.84 1.07
N LEU A 160 -9.02 9.40 1.40
CA LEU A 160 -8.74 10.84 1.36
C LEU A 160 -8.21 11.30 0.01
N ARG A 161 -7.64 10.39 -0.79
CA ARG A 161 -6.95 10.71 -2.05
C ARG A 161 -7.36 9.77 -3.16
N PHE A 162 -7.39 10.33 -4.38
CA PHE A 162 -7.83 9.64 -5.58
C PHE A 162 -6.75 9.78 -6.66
N TYR A 163 -6.23 8.66 -7.12
CA TYR A 163 -5.11 8.63 -8.06
C TYR A 163 -5.53 8.18 -9.46
N SER A 164 -4.93 8.79 -10.47
CA SER A 164 -4.82 8.27 -11.82
C SER A 164 -3.40 7.75 -12.05
N ARG A 165 -3.19 6.98 -13.12
CA ARG A 165 -1.83 6.55 -13.51
C ARG A 165 -0.86 7.73 -13.62
N HIS A 166 -1.32 8.81 -14.27
CA HIS A 166 -0.50 10.00 -14.49
C HIS A 166 -0.20 10.75 -13.19
N THR A 167 -1.21 11.00 -12.34
CA THR A 167 -1.00 11.75 -11.09
C THR A 167 -0.15 10.97 -10.08
N LEU A 168 -0.30 9.66 -10.01
CA LEU A 168 0.53 8.82 -9.15
C LEU A 168 1.99 8.77 -9.65
N ALA A 169 2.20 8.59 -10.96
CA ALA A 169 3.55 8.60 -11.52
C ALA A 169 4.26 9.94 -11.29
N ARG A 170 3.55 11.06 -11.53
CA ARG A 170 4.09 12.41 -11.27
C ARG A 170 4.45 12.59 -9.80
N LEU A 171 3.55 12.24 -8.89
CA LEU A 171 3.78 12.32 -7.45
C LEU A 171 5.08 11.59 -7.05
N LEU A 172 5.22 10.33 -7.44
CA LEU A 172 6.40 9.53 -7.11
C LEU A 172 7.68 10.15 -7.69
N SER A 173 7.64 10.67 -8.93
CA SER A 173 8.79 11.32 -9.56
C SER A 173 9.18 12.61 -8.83
N GLU A 174 8.24 13.44 -8.43
CA GLU A 174 8.48 14.67 -7.66
C GLU A 174 9.10 14.40 -6.28
N PHE A 175 8.81 13.22 -5.70
CA PHE A 175 9.39 12.78 -4.43
C PHE A 175 10.69 11.97 -4.59
N GLY A 176 11.38 12.09 -5.73
CA GLY A 176 12.72 11.52 -5.93
C GLY A 176 12.73 10.02 -6.15
N PHE A 177 11.65 9.48 -6.72
CA PHE A 177 11.66 8.15 -7.29
C PHE A 177 11.89 8.23 -8.80
N GLU A 178 12.66 7.30 -9.32
CA GLU A 178 12.95 7.14 -10.75
C GLU A 178 12.39 5.81 -11.29
N ARG A 179 12.42 5.62 -12.61
CA ARG A 179 11.90 4.40 -13.28
C ARG A 179 10.49 4.05 -12.81
N VAL A 180 9.66 5.09 -12.69
CA VAL A 180 8.29 4.95 -12.21
C VAL A 180 7.43 4.28 -13.27
N ASP A 181 6.96 3.06 -13.00
CA ASP A 181 5.97 2.34 -13.80
C ASP A 181 4.65 2.25 -13.04
N VAL A 182 3.56 2.75 -13.65
CA VAL A 182 2.22 2.68 -13.07
C VAL A 182 1.29 2.03 -14.09
N ARG A 183 0.74 0.88 -13.74
CA ARG A 183 -0.20 0.13 -14.59
C ARG A 183 -1.55 -0.09 -13.92
N SER A 184 -2.61 -0.13 -14.72
CA SER A 184 -3.93 -0.54 -14.25
C SER A 184 -4.06 -2.06 -14.32
N ALA A 185 -4.61 -2.67 -13.27
CA ALA A 185 -4.73 -4.12 -13.12
C ALA A 185 -6.11 -4.54 -12.60
N GLY A 186 -6.38 -5.85 -12.69
CA GLY A 186 -7.64 -6.45 -12.29
C GLY A 186 -8.81 -6.09 -13.23
N GLY A 187 -9.70 -7.02 -13.50
CA GLY A 187 -10.87 -6.79 -14.35
C GLY A 187 -10.57 -6.67 -15.85
N LEU A 188 -11.60 -6.33 -16.62
CA LEU A 188 -11.55 -6.18 -18.08
C LEU A 188 -10.88 -4.85 -18.49
N PRO A 189 -10.33 -4.74 -19.73
CA PRO A 189 -9.87 -3.46 -20.28
C PRO A 189 -10.96 -2.38 -20.18
N GLY A 190 -10.59 -1.18 -19.72
CA GLY A 190 -11.55 -0.07 -19.48
C GLY A 190 -12.26 -0.11 -18.12
N ALA A 191 -12.25 -1.25 -17.41
CA ALA A 191 -12.87 -1.43 -16.10
C ALA A 191 -11.88 -1.93 -15.03
N ARG A 192 -10.60 -1.67 -15.21
CA ARG A 192 -9.53 -2.08 -14.27
C ARG A 192 -9.56 -1.18 -13.05
N PRO A 193 -9.90 -1.72 -11.87
CA PRO A 193 -10.16 -0.93 -10.68
C PRO A 193 -8.96 -0.74 -9.75
N LEU A 194 -7.77 -1.19 -10.16
CA LEU A 194 -6.56 -1.17 -9.35
C LEU A 194 -5.41 -0.52 -10.12
N LEU A 195 -4.66 0.36 -9.47
CA LEU A 195 -3.32 0.78 -9.89
C LEU A 195 -2.28 -0.07 -9.17
N LEU A 196 -1.28 -0.51 -9.91
CA LEU A 196 -0.06 -1.11 -9.38
C LEU A 196 1.10 -0.22 -9.82
N ALA A 197 1.94 0.18 -8.87
CA ALA A 197 3.09 1.02 -9.16
C ALA A 197 4.37 0.40 -8.63
N ARG A 198 5.43 0.51 -9.42
CA ARG A 198 6.82 0.25 -9.04
C ARG A 198 7.63 1.51 -9.30
N ALA A 199 8.43 1.91 -8.33
CA ALA A 199 9.31 3.05 -8.43
C ALA A 199 10.62 2.77 -7.70
N ILE A 200 11.73 3.31 -8.15
CA ILE A 200 13.05 3.08 -7.57
C ILE A 200 13.48 4.33 -6.83
N ARG A 201 13.95 4.20 -5.58
CA ARG A 201 14.57 5.31 -4.87
C ARG A 201 15.81 5.78 -5.64
N SER A 202 15.84 7.05 -6.06
CA SER A 202 16.99 7.64 -6.74
C SER A 202 18.26 7.57 -5.86
N ARG A 203 19.42 7.58 -6.50
CA ARG A 203 20.72 7.50 -5.81
C ARG A 203 21.15 8.84 -5.20
N PHE A 204 20.44 9.91 -5.56
CA PHE A 204 20.73 11.29 -5.12
C PHE A 204 19.56 11.85 -4.33
#